data_78fef3091642ed27af03e3ff2230e786
#
_entry.id   78fef3091642ed27af03e3ff2230e786
#
_cell.length_a   1.000
_cell.length_b   1.000
_cell.length_c   1.000
_cell.angle_alpha   90.00
_cell.angle_beta   90.00
_cell.angle_gamma   90.00
#
_symmetry.space_group_name_H-M   'P 1'
#
loop_
_entity.id
_entity.type
_entity.pdbx_description
1 polymer ?
#
loop_
_entity_poly.entity_id
_entity_poly.type
_entity_poly.pdbx_seq_one_letter_code
_entity_poly.pdbx_strand_id
1 'polypeptide(L)'
;MTDRINIKGGIFMKDHKTENLRNIGLFGHGSAGKTTIAEAMLFNTGVLDRFGKVDDGNTVTDFDPEEIKRKISISAATAPCDWKECRINAIDTPGYFDFVGEAVASLKVVDGAIIALDSIGGVEVGAEKAWDFVTEGRKACMFFVNKLDRENASFSKVVEQLRGVFGNKIVPFALPIGSEASFKGIVDIIDMKAKIREGNKTVEGDIPAELKAEAEEYRNAIIEAAAQTDEELMEKYFGGEELSREEIIKGLRLGVVAGDVAPVLCGAAVKNIGIDVLMDTVVNFMPSPADSQVPEAINSKSNEKVKIPADVNAPFSAQVYKTIADPFVGKISMFKVMSGKLTADMEVLNSSKEKKEKLSSLFLLRGKKQVAVDKLVAGDIAAVAKLQFTTTGDTLCDANNPVVFDPIQFPAPSISMAIEPKAKGDEDKIG
;
A
#
# COMPACT_ATOMS: atom_id res chain seq x y z
N MET A 1 15.75 5.94 -19.11
CA MET A 1 15.61 4.86 -20.10
C MET A 1 15.46 3.58 -19.30
N THR A 2 14.24 3.05 -19.21
CA THR A 2 13.95 1.82 -18.49
C THR A 2 14.33 0.64 -19.37
N ASP A 3 15.35 -0.11 -18.99
CA ASP A 3 15.75 -1.35 -19.64
C ASP A 3 14.62 -2.39 -19.44
N ARG A 4 13.70 -2.44 -20.39
CA ARG A 4 12.75 -3.53 -20.55
C ARG A 4 13.52 -4.70 -21.15
N ILE A 5 13.97 -5.63 -20.33
CA ILE A 5 14.53 -6.88 -20.81
C ILE A 5 13.39 -7.71 -21.41
N ASN A 6 13.26 -7.65 -22.71
CA ASN A 6 12.29 -8.43 -23.47
C ASN A 6 12.95 -9.75 -23.88
N ILE A 7 12.78 -10.79 -23.08
CA ILE A 7 13.20 -12.16 -23.43
C ILE A 7 11.95 -13.01 -23.58
N LYS A 8 11.64 -13.41 -24.81
CA LYS A 8 10.58 -14.36 -25.20
C LYS A 8 9.15 -14.00 -24.77
N GLY A 9 8.66 -12.79 -25.13
CA GLY A 9 7.22 -12.49 -25.08
C GLY A 9 6.58 -12.35 -23.69
N GLY A 10 7.35 -12.35 -22.60
CA GLY A 10 6.90 -12.14 -21.23
C GLY A 10 7.35 -10.77 -20.71
N ILE A 11 6.48 -10.04 -20.02
CA ILE A 11 6.87 -8.85 -19.27
C ILE A 11 7.42 -9.37 -17.94
N PHE A 12 8.74 -9.34 -17.75
CA PHE A 12 9.37 -9.59 -16.45
C PHE A 12 9.48 -8.26 -15.68
N MET A 13 9.20 -8.29 -14.38
CA MET A 13 9.50 -7.17 -13.50
C MET A 13 10.96 -7.25 -13.05
N LYS A 14 11.59 -6.07 -12.83
CA LYS A 14 12.96 -5.97 -12.31
C LYS A 14 13.04 -6.58 -10.92
N ASP A 15 14.12 -7.28 -10.61
CA ASP A 15 14.40 -7.73 -9.24
C ASP A 15 14.73 -6.54 -8.34
N HIS A 16 14.18 -6.53 -7.15
CA HIS A 16 14.45 -5.50 -6.15
C HIS A 16 15.02 -6.12 -4.88
N LYS A 17 15.81 -5.33 -4.15
CA LYS A 17 16.27 -5.67 -2.80
C LYS A 17 15.16 -5.32 -1.80
N THR A 18 15.19 -5.93 -0.61
CA THR A 18 14.25 -5.69 0.49
C THR A 18 14.10 -4.20 0.81
N GLU A 19 15.20 -3.44 0.81
CA GLU A 19 15.23 -2.01 1.10
C GLU A 19 14.51 -1.16 0.04
N ASN A 20 14.38 -1.69 -1.18
CA ASN A 20 13.74 -1.04 -2.31
C ASN A 20 12.30 -1.50 -2.55
N LEU A 21 11.71 -2.19 -1.60
CA LEU A 21 10.29 -2.55 -1.61
C LEU A 21 9.48 -1.56 -0.77
N ARG A 22 8.25 -1.27 -1.23
CA ARG A 22 7.25 -0.49 -0.49
C ARG A 22 5.91 -1.23 -0.57
N ASN A 23 5.52 -1.87 0.51
CA ASN A 23 4.25 -2.59 0.61
C ASN A 23 3.21 -1.66 1.22
N ILE A 24 2.28 -1.16 0.40
CA ILE A 24 1.37 -0.09 0.75
C ILE A 24 -0.07 -0.55 0.60
N GLY A 25 -0.89 -0.38 1.63
CA GLY A 25 -2.33 -0.56 1.55
C GLY A 25 -3.04 0.77 1.26
N LEU A 26 -3.99 0.78 0.34
CA LEU A 26 -4.89 1.90 0.09
C LEU A 26 -6.16 1.67 0.91
N PHE A 27 -6.35 2.45 1.95
CA PHE A 27 -7.48 2.39 2.87
C PHE A 27 -8.34 3.66 2.80
N GLY A 28 -9.47 3.68 3.49
CA GLY A 28 -10.38 4.81 3.57
C GLY A 28 -11.81 4.47 3.22
N HIS A 29 -12.71 5.44 3.31
CA HIS A 29 -14.14 5.27 3.09
C HIS A 29 -14.48 4.80 1.67
N GLY A 30 -15.70 4.25 1.50
CA GLY A 30 -16.23 3.93 0.18
C GLY A 30 -16.21 5.17 -0.73
N SER A 31 -15.87 4.99 -2.00
CA SER A 31 -15.81 6.08 -2.98
C SER A 31 -14.74 7.17 -2.76
N ALA A 32 -13.83 7.08 -1.78
CA ALA A 32 -12.72 8.03 -1.61
C ALA A 32 -11.74 8.04 -2.80
N GLY A 33 -11.80 7.02 -3.68
CA GLY A 33 -11.03 6.94 -4.92
C GLY A 33 -9.76 6.10 -4.84
N LYS A 34 -9.69 5.13 -3.92
CA LYS A 34 -8.58 4.19 -3.75
C LYS A 34 -8.20 3.47 -5.04
N THR A 35 -9.17 2.84 -5.69
CA THR A 35 -9.02 2.18 -7.00
C THR A 35 -8.50 3.13 -8.08
N THR A 36 -8.98 4.38 -8.10
CA THR A 36 -8.48 5.40 -9.05
C THR A 36 -7.04 5.81 -8.75
N ILE A 37 -6.64 5.85 -7.46
CA ILE A 37 -5.24 6.09 -7.06
C ILE A 37 -4.36 4.93 -7.54
N ALA A 38 -4.75 3.67 -7.31
CA ALA A 38 -4.02 2.51 -7.80
C ALA A 38 -3.87 2.52 -9.33
N GLU A 39 -4.95 2.84 -10.05
CA GLU A 39 -4.95 2.96 -11.51
C GLU A 39 -4.01 4.07 -12.01
N ALA A 40 -4.01 5.24 -11.32
CA ALA A 40 -3.12 6.35 -11.63
C ALA A 40 -1.63 6.01 -11.38
N MET A 41 -1.33 5.27 -10.31
CA MET A 41 0.03 4.78 -10.04
C MET A 41 0.51 3.85 -11.16
N LEU A 42 -0.32 2.89 -11.58
CA LEU A 42 -0.01 1.98 -12.70
C LEU A 42 0.16 2.73 -14.03
N PHE A 43 -0.64 3.76 -14.28
CA PHE A 43 -0.54 4.59 -15.47
C PHE A 43 0.74 5.43 -15.49
N ASN A 44 1.11 6.07 -14.39
CA ASN A 44 2.33 6.90 -14.28
C ASN A 44 3.62 6.09 -14.46
N THR A 45 3.61 4.81 -14.09
CA THR A 45 4.74 3.91 -14.30
C THR A 45 4.81 3.32 -15.71
N GLY A 46 3.86 3.67 -16.59
CA GLY A 46 3.79 3.14 -17.95
C GLY A 46 3.43 1.65 -18.02
N VAL A 47 2.89 1.12 -16.94
CA VAL A 47 2.34 -0.25 -16.90
C VAL A 47 1.06 -0.34 -17.70
N LEU A 48 0.31 0.77 -17.75
CA LEU A 48 -0.93 0.92 -18.51
C LEU A 48 -0.73 1.94 -19.63
N ASP A 49 -1.17 1.57 -20.82
CA ASP A 49 -1.22 2.46 -21.99
C ASP A 49 -2.43 3.41 -21.94
N ARG A 50 -3.46 3.03 -21.19
CA ARG A 50 -4.72 3.78 -21.04
C ARG A 50 -5.08 3.86 -19.57
N PHE A 51 -5.54 5.03 -19.13
CA PHE A 51 -6.07 5.25 -17.81
C PHE A 51 -7.48 4.66 -17.71
N GLY A 52 -7.69 3.65 -16.86
CA GLY A 52 -8.99 3.04 -16.59
C GLY A 52 -9.85 3.90 -15.67
N LYS A 53 -11.15 3.67 -15.70
CA LYS A 53 -12.14 4.34 -14.86
C LYS A 53 -13.09 3.32 -14.24
N VAL A 54 -13.41 3.51 -12.96
CA VAL A 54 -14.37 2.66 -12.25
C VAL A 54 -15.74 2.67 -12.95
N ASP A 55 -16.17 3.86 -13.40
CA ASP A 55 -17.44 4.01 -14.10
C ASP A 55 -17.52 3.25 -15.43
N ASP A 56 -16.38 3.08 -16.10
CA ASP A 56 -16.27 2.34 -17.36
C ASP A 56 -16.02 0.83 -17.13
N GLY A 57 -15.82 0.40 -15.87
CA GLY A 57 -15.58 -1.00 -15.50
C GLY A 57 -14.30 -1.59 -16.09
N ASN A 58 -13.26 -0.77 -16.28
CA ASN A 58 -12.03 -1.16 -16.96
C ASN A 58 -10.75 -0.89 -16.13
N THR A 59 -10.88 -0.71 -14.83
CA THR A 59 -9.72 -0.61 -13.92
C THR A 59 -9.06 -1.97 -13.69
N VAL A 60 -7.80 -1.94 -13.29
CA VAL A 60 -7.01 -3.16 -13.08
C VAL A 60 -7.44 -3.90 -11.82
N THR A 61 -7.78 -3.20 -10.75
CA THR A 61 -8.04 -3.78 -9.45
C THR A 61 -9.49 -4.21 -9.26
N ASP A 62 -10.48 -3.51 -9.84
CA ASP A 62 -11.89 -3.92 -9.85
C ASP A 62 -12.17 -4.73 -11.13
N PHE A 63 -11.86 -6.00 -11.14
CA PHE A 63 -11.98 -6.87 -12.32
C PHE A 63 -13.06 -7.95 -12.20
N ASP A 64 -13.62 -8.15 -11.01
CA ASP A 64 -14.73 -9.07 -10.80
C ASP A 64 -16.02 -8.52 -11.43
N PRO A 65 -16.84 -9.36 -12.10
CA PRO A 65 -18.11 -8.92 -12.69
C PRO A 65 -19.06 -8.19 -11.72
N GLU A 66 -19.08 -8.58 -10.44
CA GLU A 66 -19.91 -7.91 -9.43
C GLU A 66 -19.31 -6.56 -9.01
N GLU A 67 -17.99 -6.41 -8.94
CA GLU A 67 -17.30 -5.12 -8.73
C GLU A 67 -17.61 -4.15 -9.86
N ILE A 68 -17.46 -4.60 -11.11
CA ILE A 68 -17.75 -3.82 -12.31
C ILE A 68 -19.21 -3.37 -12.33
N LYS A 69 -20.15 -4.30 -12.09
CA LYS A 69 -21.59 -4.03 -12.09
C LYS A 69 -22.00 -3.05 -10.99
N ARG A 70 -21.44 -3.18 -9.78
CA ARG A 70 -21.76 -2.35 -8.62
C ARG A 70 -20.92 -1.07 -8.57
N LYS A 71 -19.83 -0.98 -9.34
CA LYS A 71 -18.85 0.11 -9.32
C LYS A 71 -18.23 0.33 -7.93
N ILE A 72 -17.99 -0.76 -7.22
CA ILE A 72 -17.36 -0.80 -5.89
C ILE A 72 -16.38 -1.98 -5.82
N SER A 73 -15.29 -1.80 -5.10
CA SER A 73 -14.38 -2.89 -4.76
C SER A 73 -15.01 -3.81 -3.71
N ILE A 74 -14.94 -5.12 -3.92
CA ILE A 74 -15.42 -6.17 -3.02
C ILE A 74 -14.24 -6.93 -2.43
N SER A 75 -13.23 -7.20 -3.24
CA SER A 75 -12.02 -7.92 -2.86
C SER A 75 -10.79 -7.01 -2.91
N ALA A 76 -9.84 -7.23 -2.00
CA ALA A 76 -8.53 -6.58 -2.11
C ALA A 76 -7.75 -7.11 -3.32
N ALA A 77 -7.18 -6.20 -4.10
CA ALA A 77 -6.39 -6.53 -5.28
C ALA A 77 -5.03 -5.83 -5.26
N THR A 78 -4.00 -6.51 -5.78
CA THR A 78 -2.65 -5.96 -5.85
C THR A 78 -2.38 -5.22 -7.16
N ALA A 79 -1.66 -4.11 -7.07
CA ALA A 79 -1.25 -3.25 -8.17
C ALA A 79 0.26 -2.95 -8.10
N PRO A 80 1.14 -3.96 -8.28
CA PRO A 80 2.58 -3.76 -8.22
C PRO A 80 3.07 -2.92 -9.40
N CYS A 81 3.92 -1.92 -9.11
CA CYS A 81 4.54 -1.06 -10.10
C CYS A 81 5.93 -0.62 -9.65
N ASP A 82 6.82 -0.35 -10.61
CA ASP A 82 8.16 0.15 -10.34
C ASP A 82 8.18 1.68 -10.48
N TRP A 83 8.64 2.37 -9.44
CA TRP A 83 8.80 3.82 -9.42
C TRP A 83 10.19 4.19 -8.92
N LYS A 84 10.95 4.91 -9.76
CA LYS A 84 12.39 5.15 -9.51
C LYS A 84 13.10 3.80 -9.30
N GLU A 85 13.85 3.65 -8.22
CA GLU A 85 14.58 2.41 -7.91
C GLU A 85 13.79 1.46 -6.97
N CYS A 86 12.50 1.76 -6.70
CA CYS A 86 11.67 0.99 -5.80
C CYS A 86 10.53 0.27 -6.53
N ARG A 87 10.14 -0.89 -6.01
CA ARG A 87 8.85 -1.50 -6.30
C ARG A 87 7.84 -1.09 -5.25
N ILE A 88 6.73 -0.53 -5.70
CA ILE A 88 5.58 -0.26 -4.86
C ILE A 88 4.58 -1.39 -5.08
N ASN A 89 4.36 -2.21 -4.06
CA ASN A 89 3.30 -3.21 -4.02
C ASN A 89 2.07 -2.56 -3.38
N ALA A 90 1.27 -1.86 -4.19
CA ALA A 90 0.03 -1.27 -3.71
C ALA A 90 -1.05 -2.35 -3.62
N ILE A 91 -1.79 -2.37 -2.51
CA ILE A 91 -2.97 -3.22 -2.31
C ILE A 91 -4.18 -2.29 -2.23
N ASP A 92 -5.04 -2.34 -3.24
CA ASP A 92 -6.32 -1.64 -3.24
C ASP A 92 -7.30 -2.42 -2.39
N THR A 93 -7.88 -1.78 -1.37
CA THR A 93 -8.81 -2.44 -0.43
C THR A 93 -10.23 -1.91 -0.58
N PRO A 94 -11.26 -2.74 -0.38
CA PRO A 94 -12.63 -2.28 -0.30
C PRO A 94 -12.82 -1.25 0.80
N GLY A 95 -13.68 -0.25 0.57
CA GLY A 95 -13.98 0.80 1.54
C GLY A 95 -15.29 0.62 2.29
N TYR A 96 -16.09 -0.39 1.92
CA TYR A 96 -17.33 -0.71 2.61
C TYR A 96 -17.09 -1.72 3.73
N PHE A 97 -17.76 -1.53 4.86
CA PHE A 97 -17.57 -2.36 6.06
C PHE A 97 -17.99 -3.83 5.88
N ASP A 98 -18.86 -4.10 4.93
CA ASP A 98 -19.23 -5.45 4.54
C ASP A 98 -18.02 -6.31 4.14
N PHE A 99 -16.96 -5.68 3.65
CA PHE A 99 -15.74 -6.33 3.18
C PHE A 99 -14.52 -6.04 4.07
N VAL A 100 -14.73 -5.66 5.32
CA VAL A 100 -13.64 -5.28 6.26
C VAL A 100 -12.59 -6.38 6.43
N GLY A 101 -12.95 -7.64 6.28
CA GLY A 101 -12.00 -8.77 6.32
C GLY A 101 -10.88 -8.66 5.28
N GLU A 102 -11.18 -8.11 4.10
CA GLU A 102 -10.19 -7.86 3.05
C GLU A 102 -9.16 -6.79 3.45
N ALA A 103 -9.63 -5.72 4.13
CA ALA A 103 -8.77 -4.68 4.66
C ALA A 103 -7.87 -5.21 5.79
N VAL A 104 -8.43 -6.01 6.71
CA VAL A 104 -7.68 -6.63 7.82
C VAL A 104 -6.62 -7.61 7.30
N ALA A 105 -6.95 -8.45 6.32
CA ALA A 105 -6.00 -9.36 5.70
C ALA A 105 -4.85 -8.60 5.00
N SER A 106 -5.18 -7.52 4.30
CA SER A 106 -4.20 -6.67 3.62
C SER A 106 -3.26 -5.97 4.60
N LEU A 107 -3.79 -5.48 5.75
CA LEU A 107 -3.00 -4.83 6.79
C LEU A 107 -1.89 -5.73 7.35
N LYS A 108 -2.11 -7.04 7.37
CA LYS A 108 -1.14 -8.02 7.87
C LYS A 108 0.16 -8.05 7.05
N VAL A 109 0.08 -7.72 5.76
CA VAL A 109 1.21 -7.86 4.82
C VAL A 109 1.79 -6.53 4.32
N VAL A 110 1.10 -5.41 4.52
CA VAL A 110 1.64 -4.09 4.18
C VAL A 110 2.56 -3.56 5.28
N ASP A 111 3.48 -2.69 4.88
CA ASP A 111 4.41 -2.02 5.78
C ASP A 111 3.96 -0.59 6.09
N GLY A 112 3.13 -0.01 5.22
CA GLY A 112 2.53 1.30 5.40
C GLY A 112 1.15 1.41 4.76
N ALA A 113 0.44 2.48 5.09
CA ALA A 113 -0.92 2.74 4.64
C ALA A 113 -1.06 4.15 4.04
N ILE A 114 -1.83 4.25 2.96
CA ILE A 114 -2.36 5.51 2.45
C ILE A 114 -3.85 5.53 2.75
N ILE A 115 -4.29 6.48 3.55
CA ILE A 115 -5.71 6.69 3.82
C ILE A 115 -6.23 7.76 2.84
N ALA A 116 -7.02 7.32 1.86
CA ALA A 116 -7.64 8.21 0.89
C ALA A 116 -8.89 8.87 1.48
N LEU A 117 -8.98 10.19 1.30
CA LEU A 117 -10.09 11.03 1.77
C LEU A 117 -10.75 11.72 0.57
N ASP A 118 -12.05 11.87 0.63
CA ASP A 118 -12.78 12.75 -0.30
C ASP A 118 -12.67 14.20 0.21
N SER A 119 -12.26 15.12 -0.66
CA SER A 119 -12.07 16.54 -0.32
C SER A 119 -13.35 17.28 0.10
N ILE A 120 -14.51 16.70 -0.14
CA ILE A 120 -15.82 17.22 0.27
C ILE A 120 -16.27 16.56 1.57
N GLY A 121 -16.22 15.22 1.64
CA GLY A 121 -16.62 14.44 2.80
C GLY A 121 -15.66 14.57 3.99
N GLY A 122 -14.39 14.80 3.73
CA GLY A 122 -13.37 14.94 4.76
C GLY A 122 -13.10 13.65 5.52
N VAL A 123 -13.02 13.74 6.85
CA VAL A 123 -12.79 12.59 7.73
C VAL A 123 -14.11 11.86 7.96
N GLU A 124 -14.35 10.82 7.14
CA GLU A 124 -15.52 9.95 7.24
C GLU A 124 -15.20 8.73 8.11
N VAL A 125 -16.22 8.04 8.62
CA VAL A 125 -16.09 6.86 9.51
C VAL A 125 -15.15 5.78 8.95
N GLY A 126 -15.10 5.60 7.61
CA GLY A 126 -14.16 4.66 6.98
C GLY A 126 -12.71 5.08 7.09
N ALA A 127 -12.43 6.39 7.17
CA ALA A 127 -11.09 6.91 7.39
C ALA A 127 -10.67 6.76 8.87
N GLU A 128 -11.58 7.04 9.82
CA GLU A 128 -11.32 6.83 11.25
C GLU A 128 -11.00 5.36 11.55
N LYS A 129 -11.82 4.43 11.05
CA LYS A 129 -11.56 2.99 11.23
C LYS A 129 -10.27 2.53 10.54
N ALA A 130 -9.94 3.08 9.37
CA ALA A 130 -8.67 2.78 8.72
C ALA A 130 -7.49 3.25 9.58
N TRP A 131 -7.59 4.45 10.18
CA TRP A 131 -6.60 4.96 11.12
C TRP A 131 -6.46 4.05 12.34
N ASP A 132 -7.56 3.61 12.96
CA ASP A 132 -7.52 2.70 14.11
C ASP A 132 -6.79 1.40 13.76
N PHE A 133 -7.15 0.75 12.66
CA PHE A 133 -6.47 -0.47 12.19
C PHE A 133 -4.97 -0.27 11.94
N VAL A 134 -4.61 0.84 11.30
CA VAL A 134 -3.21 1.18 10.98
C VAL A 134 -2.42 1.42 12.26
N THR A 135 -3.00 2.16 13.20
CA THR A 135 -2.38 2.50 14.48
C THR A 135 -2.23 1.28 15.39
N GLU A 136 -3.29 0.45 15.53
CA GLU A 136 -3.23 -0.82 16.25
C GLU A 136 -2.21 -1.77 15.62
N GLY A 137 -2.13 -1.80 14.29
CA GLY A 137 -1.14 -2.56 13.55
C GLY A 137 0.27 -1.97 13.58
N ARG A 138 0.46 -0.81 14.21
CA ARG A 138 1.73 -0.05 14.26
C ARG A 138 2.36 0.12 12.88
N LYS A 139 1.56 0.52 11.90
CA LYS A 139 2.02 0.78 10.53
C LYS A 139 2.21 2.27 10.32
N ALA A 140 3.20 2.62 9.50
CA ALA A 140 3.34 3.98 8.99
C ALA A 140 2.10 4.40 8.21
N CYS A 141 1.69 5.66 8.33
CA CYS A 141 0.48 6.17 7.70
C CYS A 141 0.71 7.49 7.00
N MET A 142 0.07 7.68 5.86
CA MET A 142 -0.11 8.99 5.22
C MET A 142 -1.54 9.16 4.72
N PHE A 143 -1.96 10.41 4.54
CA PHE A 143 -3.26 10.76 4.00
C PHE A 143 -3.15 11.33 2.59
N PHE A 144 -4.11 11.02 1.75
CA PHE A 144 -4.25 11.61 0.43
C PHE A 144 -5.64 12.20 0.26
N VAL A 145 -5.72 13.54 0.30
CA VAL A 145 -6.97 14.29 0.06
C VAL A 145 -7.21 14.34 -1.45
N ASN A 146 -8.13 13.51 -1.90
CA ASN A 146 -8.45 13.28 -3.31
C ASN A 146 -9.62 14.13 -3.77
N LYS A 147 -9.80 14.22 -5.09
CA LYS A 147 -10.95 14.88 -5.76
C LYS A 147 -11.03 16.39 -5.55
N LEU A 148 -9.88 17.06 -5.43
CA LEU A 148 -9.83 18.52 -5.30
C LEU A 148 -10.34 19.28 -6.54
N ASP A 149 -10.63 18.55 -7.60
CA ASP A 149 -11.22 19.08 -8.84
C ASP A 149 -12.76 19.16 -8.82
N ARG A 150 -13.39 18.76 -7.71
CA ARG A 150 -14.84 18.80 -7.52
C ARG A 150 -15.31 20.10 -6.91
N GLU A 151 -16.54 20.47 -7.20
CA GLU A 151 -17.23 21.61 -6.57
C GLU A 151 -17.34 21.40 -5.06
N ASN A 152 -17.15 22.45 -4.28
CA ASN A 152 -17.10 22.45 -2.81
C ASN A 152 -15.92 21.67 -2.18
N ALA A 153 -14.91 21.30 -2.95
CA ALA A 153 -13.70 20.69 -2.43
C ALA A 153 -12.87 21.69 -1.61
N SER A 154 -12.38 21.28 -0.44
CA SER A 154 -11.56 22.11 0.42
C SER A 154 -10.45 21.31 1.11
N PHE A 155 -9.22 21.57 0.75
CA PHE A 155 -8.04 20.94 1.38
C PHE A 155 -7.85 21.41 2.82
N SER A 156 -7.89 22.73 3.06
CA SER A 156 -7.68 23.31 4.39
C SER A 156 -8.68 22.79 5.43
N LYS A 157 -9.97 22.71 5.05
CA LYS A 157 -11.01 22.16 5.92
C LYS A 157 -10.73 20.68 6.29
N VAL A 158 -10.27 19.88 5.33
CA VAL A 158 -9.93 18.46 5.59
C VAL A 158 -8.71 18.38 6.50
N VAL A 159 -7.67 19.20 6.31
CA VAL A 159 -6.50 19.24 7.19
C VAL A 159 -6.89 19.64 8.63
N GLU A 160 -7.79 20.63 8.80
CA GLU A 160 -8.32 20.98 10.12
C GLU A 160 -9.05 19.82 10.79
N GLN A 161 -9.90 19.10 10.04
CA GLN A 161 -10.59 17.92 10.54
C GLN A 161 -9.59 16.82 10.94
N LEU A 162 -8.58 16.55 10.10
CA LEU A 162 -7.51 15.58 10.40
C LEU A 162 -6.79 15.94 11.71
N ARG A 163 -6.39 17.20 11.87
CA ARG A 163 -5.75 17.67 13.11
C ARG A 163 -6.68 17.57 14.32
N GLY A 164 -7.97 17.87 14.14
CA GLY A 164 -8.96 17.75 15.21
C GLY A 164 -9.20 16.33 15.70
N VAL A 165 -9.13 15.34 14.79
CA VAL A 165 -9.40 13.93 15.10
C VAL A 165 -8.12 13.18 15.48
N PHE A 166 -7.01 13.38 14.74
CA PHE A 166 -5.77 12.59 14.86
C PHE A 166 -4.60 13.35 15.51
N GLY A 167 -4.79 14.63 15.80
CA GLY A 167 -3.83 15.45 16.58
C GLY A 167 -2.65 15.98 15.76
N ASN A 168 -1.57 16.32 16.49
CA ASN A 168 -0.42 17.06 15.96
C ASN A 168 0.49 16.26 15.01
N LYS A 169 0.27 14.97 14.87
CA LYS A 169 1.01 14.13 13.90
C LYS A 169 0.71 14.47 12.44
N ILE A 170 -0.36 15.24 12.20
CA ILE A 170 -0.85 15.61 10.87
C ILE A 170 -0.01 16.75 10.31
N VAL A 171 0.83 16.43 9.32
CA VAL A 171 1.75 17.38 8.71
C VAL A 171 1.50 17.45 7.19
N PRO A 172 1.01 18.61 6.67
CA PRO A 172 0.84 18.79 5.23
C PRO A 172 2.17 18.83 4.49
N PHE A 173 2.35 17.95 3.48
CA PHE A 173 3.50 17.91 2.60
C PHE A 173 3.22 18.54 1.23
N ALA A 174 1.97 18.88 0.98
CA ALA A 174 1.54 19.51 -0.25
C ALA A 174 0.46 20.55 -0.02
N LEU A 175 0.40 21.56 -0.91
CA LEU A 175 -0.69 22.53 -1.02
C LEU A 175 -1.33 22.48 -2.40
N PRO A 176 -2.65 22.63 -2.55
CA PRO A 176 -3.28 22.69 -3.86
C PRO A 176 -3.00 24.01 -4.58
N ILE A 177 -2.78 23.95 -5.90
CA ILE A 177 -2.72 25.12 -6.78
C ILE A 177 -4.04 25.22 -7.53
N GLY A 178 -4.84 26.23 -7.17
CA GLY A 178 -6.21 26.37 -7.62
C GLY A 178 -7.18 25.48 -6.83
N SER A 179 -8.46 25.57 -7.16
CA SER A 179 -9.53 24.81 -6.53
C SER A 179 -10.57 24.40 -7.55
N GLU A 180 -11.30 23.33 -7.31
CA GLU A 180 -12.43 22.89 -8.14
C GLU A 180 -12.03 22.77 -9.64
N ALA A 181 -12.78 23.44 -10.52
CA ALA A 181 -12.48 23.43 -11.95
C ALA A 181 -11.12 24.05 -12.31
N SER A 182 -10.57 24.94 -11.47
CA SER A 182 -9.26 25.59 -11.64
C SER A 182 -8.11 24.80 -11.02
N PHE A 183 -8.37 23.69 -10.34
CA PHE A 183 -7.33 22.83 -9.74
C PHE A 183 -6.44 22.26 -10.83
N LYS A 184 -5.16 22.64 -10.83
CA LYS A 184 -4.21 22.32 -11.90
C LYS A 184 -2.89 21.69 -11.44
N GLY A 185 -2.62 21.69 -10.13
CA GLY A 185 -1.36 21.19 -9.60
C GLY A 185 -1.28 21.31 -8.09
N ILE A 186 -0.11 21.04 -7.56
CA ILE A 186 0.20 21.14 -6.14
C ILE A 186 1.53 21.86 -5.93
N VAL A 187 1.71 22.45 -4.76
CA VAL A 187 3.03 22.84 -4.25
C VAL A 187 3.58 21.66 -3.45
N ASP A 188 4.73 21.18 -3.83
CA ASP A 188 5.54 20.23 -3.05
C ASP A 188 6.30 21.01 -1.99
N ILE A 189 5.92 20.85 -0.72
CA ILE A 189 6.50 21.61 0.40
C ILE A 189 7.92 21.10 0.77
N ILE A 190 8.22 19.84 0.44
CA ILE A 190 9.57 19.29 0.68
C ILE A 190 10.58 19.96 -0.22
N ASP A 191 10.26 20.14 -1.49
CA ASP A 191 11.15 20.72 -2.49
C ASP A 191 10.88 22.21 -2.74
N MET A 192 9.83 22.77 -2.13
CA MET A 192 9.37 24.16 -2.34
C MET A 192 9.20 24.50 -3.82
N LYS A 193 8.51 23.62 -4.54
CA LYS A 193 8.28 23.74 -5.99
C LYS A 193 6.80 23.53 -6.33
N ALA A 194 6.33 24.30 -7.30
CA ALA A 194 5.04 24.00 -7.93
C ALA A 194 5.18 22.80 -8.89
N LYS A 195 4.24 21.86 -8.82
CA LYS A 195 4.10 20.70 -9.69
C LYS A 195 2.78 20.84 -10.42
N ILE A 196 2.80 21.30 -11.66
CA ILE A 196 1.60 21.59 -12.47
C ILE A 196 1.42 20.52 -13.52
N ARG A 197 0.21 20.03 -13.66
CA ARG A 197 -0.15 19.03 -14.66
C ARG A 197 -0.42 19.69 -16.01
N GLU A 198 0.39 19.38 -17.01
CA GLU A 198 0.23 19.80 -18.41
C GLU A 198 0.09 18.57 -19.31
N GLY A 199 -1.15 18.27 -19.71
CA GLY A 199 -1.46 17.05 -20.44
C GLY A 199 -1.05 15.79 -19.65
N ASN A 200 -0.14 14.99 -20.19
CA ASN A 200 0.34 13.76 -19.55
C ASN A 200 1.64 13.94 -18.76
N LYS A 201 2.12 15.17 -18.58
CA LYS A 201 3.38 15.45 -17.85
C LYS A 201 3.14 16.38 -16.69
N THR A 202 3.93 16.23 -15.64
CA THR A 202 4.03 17.19 -14.56
C THR A 202 5.23 18.09 -14.84
N VAL A 203 4.99 19.39 -14.79
CA VAL A 203 6.00 20.44 -15.01
C VAL A 203 6.29 21.12 -13.69
N GLU A 204 7.58 21.29 -13.39
CA GLU A 204 8.03 22.05 -12.23
C GLU A 204 8.07 23.55 -12.53
N GLY A 205 7.72 24.34 -11.52
CA GLY A 205 7.74 25.80 -11.60
C GLY A 205 7.88 26.46 -10.25
N ASP A 206 7.83 27.78 -10.26
CA ASP A 206 7.85 28.58 -9.02
C ASP A 206 6.48 28.53 -8.33
N ILE A 207 6.51 28.64 -7.01
CA ILE A 207 5.30 28.72 -6.20
C ILE A 207 4.53 30.01 -6.53
N PRO A 208 3.22 29.93 -6.82
CA PRO A 208 2.40 31.12 -7.01
C PRO A 208 2.51 32.09 -5.84
N ALA A 209 2.57 33.41 -6.14
CA ALA A 209 2.82 34.43 -5.12
C ALA A 209 1.82 34.40 -3.96
N GLU A 210 0.57 34.08 -4.26
CA GLU A 210 -0.52 33.95 -3.28
C GLU A 210 -0.38 32.76 -2.33
N LEU A 211 0.40 31.72 -2.71
CA LEU A 211 0.60 30.53 -1.89
C LEU A 211 1.93 30.54 -1.12
N LYS A 212 2.83 31.49 -1.38
CA LYS A 212 4.17 31.50 -0.77
C LYS A 212 4.14 31.54 0.75
N ALA A 213 3.31 32.40 1.35
CA ALA A 213 3.22 32.52 2.80
C ALA A 213 2.73 31.24 3.47
N GLU A 214 1.67 30.61 2.91
CA GLU A 214 1.16 29.35 3.42
C GLU A 214 2.14 28.19 3.21
N ALA A 215 2.85 28.17 2.07
CA ALA A 215 3.90 27.19 1.80
C ALA A 215 5.07 27.29 2.79
N GLU A 216 5.47 28.51 3.15
CA GLU A 216 6.49 28.76 4.18
C GLU A 216 6.02 28.33 5.57
N GLU A 217 4.78 28.57 5.94
CA GLU A 217 4.20 28.08 7.20
C GLU A 217 4.27 26.55 7.28
N TYR A 218 3.82 25.85 6.24
CA TYR A 218 3.89 24.39 6.21
C TYR A 218 5.33 23.88 6.16
N ARG A 219 6.21 24.60 5.47
CA ARG A 219 7.64 24.27 5.47
C ARG A 219 8.24 24.31 6.87
N ASN A 220 7.91 25.33 7.65
CA ASN A 220 8.37 25.45 9.03
C ASN A 220 7.83 24.31 9.90
N ALA A 221 6.56 23.94 9.76
CA ALA A 221 5.99 22.79 10.44
C ALA A 221 6.67 21.46 10.08
N ILE A 222 7.07 21.31 8.82
CA ILE A 222 7.84 20.15 8.34
C ILE A 222 9.24 20.10 8.97
N ILE A 223 9.93 21.24 9.04
CA ILE A 223 11.27 21.35 9.64
C ILE A 223 11.18 21.02 11.14
N GLU A 224 10.21 21.57 11.84
CA GLU A 224 9.97 21.28 13.26
C GLU A 224 9.67 19.80 13.50
N ALA A 225 8.78 19.21 12.67
CA ALA A 225 8.47 17.78 12.74
C ALA A 225 9.70 16.90 12.49
N ALA A 226 10.56 17.27 11.54
CA ALA A 226 11.83 16.56 11.28
C ALA A 226 12.80 16.69 12.46
N ALA A 227 12.94 17.88 13.02
CA ALA A 227 13.86 18.14 14.14
C ALA A 227 13.50 17.33 15.39
N GLN A 228 12.21 17.12 15.66
CA GLN A 228 11.74 16.40 16.85
C GLN A 228 12.04 14.89 16.81
N THR A 229 12.47 14.33 15.70
CA THR A 229 12.68 12.87 15.55
C THR A 229 14.09 12.38 15.84
N ASP A 230 15.06 13.29 15.97
CA ASP A 230 16.49 12.96 16.13
C ASP A 230 17.15 14.03 16.99
N GLU A 231 17.93 13.64 18.02
CA GLU A 231 18.54 14.56 18.98
C GLU A 231 19.51 15.55 18.30
N GLU A 232 20.29 15.10 17.32
CA GLU A 232 21.23 15.94 16.58
C GLU A 232 20.50 17.00 15.74
N LEU A 233 19.39 16.62 15.10
CA LEU A 233 18.55 17.57 14.33
C LEU A 233 17.87 18.58 15.26
N MET A 234 17.46 18.14 16.46
CA MET A 234 16.86 19.01 17.47
C MET A 234 17.85 20.05 17.99
N GLU A 235 19.09 19.63 18.30
CA GLU A 235 20.13 20.55 18.75
C GLU A 235 20.45 21.61 17.69
N LYS A 236 20.58 21.23 16.42
CA LYS A 236 20.77 22.16 15.30
C LYS A 236 19.62 23.15 15.19
N TYR A 237 18.39 22.67 15.21
CA TYR A 237 17.19 23.50 15.08
C TYR A 237 17.10 24.57 16.21
N PHE A 238 17.29 24.15 17.47
CA PHE A 238 17.29 25.09 18.60
C PHE A 238 18.53 25.98 18.63
N GLY A 239 19.65 25.55 18.07
CA GLY A 239 20.85 26.35 17.86
C GLY A 239 20.70 27.44 16.79
N GLY A 240 19.57 27.43 16.05
CA GLY A 240 19.31 28.38 14.96
C GLY A 240 20.04 28.03 13.66
N GLU A 241 20.52 26.81 13.51
CA GLU A 241 21.12 26.31 12.28
C GLU A 241 20.03 25.82 11.33
N GLU A 242 20.20 26.08 10.02
CA GLU A 242 19.29 25.53 9.01
C GLU A 242 19.55 24.06 8.79
N LEU A 243 18.46 23.26 8.77
CA LEU A 243 18.54 21.85 8.38
C LEU A 243 18.63 21.73 6.84
N SER A 244 19.60 20.96 6.38
CA SER A 244 19.71 20.61 4.97
C SER A 244 18.51 19.80 4.49
N ARG A 245 18.27 19.73 3.18
CA ARG A 245 17.21 18.92 2.58
C ARG A 245 17.32 17.44 2.98
N GLU A 246 18.54 16.91 3.00
CA GLU A 246 18.83 15.52 3.35
C GLU A 246 18.52 15.25 4.82
N GLU A 247 18.82 16.16 5.72
CA GLU A 247 18.50 16.08 7.14
C GLU A 247 16.99 16.12 7.38
N ILE A 248 16.28 17.01 6.69
CA ILE A 248 14.81 17.05 6.75
C ILE A 248 14.20 15.74 6.28
N ILE A 249 14.66 15.18 5.15
CA ILE A 249 14.17 13.89 4.65
C ILE A 249 14.47 12.76 5.64
N LYS A 250 15.69 12.73 6.23
CA LYS A 250 16.08 11.76 7.25
C LYS A 250 15.15 11.83 8.46
N GLY A 251 14.97 13.02 9.03
CA GLY A 251 14.10 13.22 10.20
C GLY A 251 12.65 12.85 9.92
N LEU A 252 12.07 13.34 8.83
CA LEU A 252 10.70 13.00 8.45
C LEU A 252 10.52 11.48 8.24
N ARG A 253 11.50 10.82 7.58
CA ARG A 253 11.44 9.37 7.41
C ARG A 253 11.40 8.64 8.75
N LEU A 254 12.25 9.04 9.71
CA LEU A 254 12.24 8.48 11.06
C LEU A 254 10.86 8.67 11.73
N GLY A 255 10.32 9.89 11.68
CA GLY A 255 9.01 10.20 12.26
C GLY A 255 7.85 9.44 11.60
N VAL A 256 7.87 9.28 10.27
CA VAL A 256 6.83 8.51 9.55
C VAL A 256 6.90 7.02 9.90
N VAL A 257 8.10 6.46 9.96
CA VAL A 257 8.32 5.04 10.32
C VAL A 257 7.92 4.78 11.78
N ALA A 258 8.21 5.72 12.67
CA ALA A 258 7.81 5.63 14.09
C ALA A 258 6.31 5.85 14.31
N GLY A 259 5.61 6.45 13.33
CA GLY A 259 4.19 6.83 13.45
C GLY A 259 3.96 8.14 14.20
N ASP A 260 4.99 8.98 14.34
CA ASP A 260 4.95 10.29 14.97
C ASP A 260 4.61 11.42 13.98
N VAL A 261 4.86 11.17 12.68
CA VAL A 261 4.52 12.06 11.57
C VAL A 261 3.60 11.31 10.60
N ALA A 262 2.45 11.91 10.29
CA ALA A 262 1.54 11.43 9.26
C ALA A 262 1.43 12.48 8.14
N PRO A 263 2.13 12.27 7.00
CA PRO A 263 2.09 13.18 5.86
C PRO A 263 0.69 13.34 5.29
N VAL A 264 0.32 14.57 4.93
CA VAL A 264 -0.92 14.85 4.19
C VAL A 264 -0.57 15.39 2.82
N LEU A 265 -1.01 14.67 1.80
CA LEU A 265 -0.88 15.04 0.40
C LEU A 265 -2.25 15.35 -0.19
N CYS A 266 -2.28 15.92 -1.36
CA CYS A 266 -3.52 16.26 -2.04
C CYS A 266 -3.43 16.03 -3.55
N GLY A 267 -4.61 15.89 -4.18
CA GLY A 267 -4.66 15.71 -5.62
C GLY A 267 -6.04 15.44 -6.19
N ALA A 268 -6.06 15.09 -7.46
CA ALA A 268 -7.23 14.61 -8.19
C ALA A 268 -6.82 13.39 -9.03
N ALA A 269 -7.01 12.19 -8.49
CA ALA A 269 -6.54 10.96 -9.12
C ALA A 269 -7.12 10.76 -10.53
N VAL A 270 -8.39 11.11 -10.75
CA VAL A 270 -9.03 11.04 -12.08
C VAL A 270 -8.32 11.92 -13.12
N LYS A 271 -7.79 13.07 -12.69
CA LYS A 271 -7.00 13.99 -13.54
C LYS A 271 -5.50 13.67 -13.50
N ASN A 272 -5.11 12.66 -12.75
CA ASN A 272 -3.71 12.29 -12.53
C ASN A 272 -2.85 13.46 -12.00
N ILE A 273 -3.42 14.28 -11.09
CA ILE A 273 -2.73 15.39 -10.43
C ILE A 273 -2.33 14.96 -9.02
N GLY A 274 -1.06 15.15 -8.64
CA GLY A 274 -0.50 14.86 -7.32
C GLY A 274 -0.09 13.41 -7.11
N ILE A 275 -0.31 12.51 -8.08
CA ILE A 275 0.00 11.08 -7.93
C ILE A 275 1.51 10.81 -8.02
N ASP A 276 2.24 11.53 -8.83
CA ASP A 276 3.69 11.46 -8.93
C ASP A 276 4.36 11.88 -7.61
N VAL A 277 3.88 12.96 -6.99
CA VAL A 277 4.35 13.39 -5.67
C VAL A 277 3.95 12.41 -4.57
N LEU A 278 2.76 11.81 -4.66
CA LEU A 278 2.35 10.72 -3.76
C LEU A 278 3.34 9.54 -3.86
N MET A 279 3.68 9.10 -5.08
CA MET A 279 4.62 8.00 -5.30
C MET A 279 6.03 8.36 -4.83
N ASP A 280 6.48 9.59 -5.03
CA ASP A 280 7.75 10.10 -4.51
C ASP A 280 7.77 10.08 -2.98
N THR A 281 6.68 10.52 -2.35
CA THR A 281 6.51 10.48 -0.89
C THR A 281 6.52 9.06 -0.36
N VAL A 282 5.87 8.12 -1.04
CA VAL A 282 5.92 6.68 -0.69
C VAL A 282 7.36 6.16 -0.73
N VAL A 283 8.11 6.45 -1.77
CA VAL A 283 9.50 6.00 -1.92
C VAL A 283 10.41 6.61 -0.85
N ASN A 284 10.25 7.90 -0.57
CA ASN A 284 11.15 8.63 0.33
C ASN A 284 10.86 8.38 1.81
N PHE A 285 9.60 8.26 2.20
CA PHE A 285 9.20 8.30 3.61
C PHE A 285 8.55 7.04 4.14
N MET A 286 7.88 6.23 3.29
CA MET A 286 7.29 4.99 3.77
C MET A 286 8.35 3.93 4.04
N PRO A 287 8.16 3.08 5.08
CA PRO A 287 9.11 2.03 5.40
C PRO A 287 9.27 1.00 4.28
N SER A 288 10.47 0.51 4.13
CA SER A 288 10.71 -0.79 3.49
C SER A 288 10.41 -1.93 4.47
N PRO A 289 10.31 -3.18 4.00
CA PRO A 289 10.21 -4.32 4.92
C PRO A 289 11.36 -4.41 5.93
N ALA A 290 12.55 -3.91 5.58
CA ALA A 290 13.71 -3.88 6.47
C ALA A 290 13.58 -2.81 7.59
N ASP A 291 12.85 -1.72 7.34
CA ASP A 291 12.61 -0.65 8.32
C ASP A 291 11.36 -0.92 9.17
N SER A 292 10.54 -1.87 8.77
CA SER A 292 9.26 -2.15 9.42
C SER A 292 9.44 -2.88 10.74
N GLN A 293 8.40 -2.83 11.58
CA GLN A 293 8.39 -3.60 12.82
C GLN A 293 8.66 -5.08 12.54
N VAL A 294 9.64 -5.64 13.24
CA VAL A 294 10.02 -7.06 13.11
C VAL A 294 8.90 -7.93 13.69
N PRO A 295 8.24 -8.76 12.88
CA PRO A 295 7.18 -9.64 13.35
C PRO A 295 7.73 -10.76 14.21
N GLU A 296 6.89 -11.24 15.13
CA GLU A 296 7.17 -12.43 15.95
C GLU A 296 6.45 -13.65 15.34
N ALA A 297 7.07 -14.80 15.51
CA ALA A 297 6.50 -16.11 15.20
C ALA A 297 6.83 -17.10 16.33
N ILE A 298 6.11 -18.21 16.38
CA ILE A 298 6.42 -19.30 17.32
C ILE A 298 7.25 -20.34 16.56
N ASN A 299 8.42 -20.69 17.11
CA ASN A 299 9.19 -21.81 16.61
C ASN A 299 8.48 -23.13 16.99
N SER A 300 8.07 -23.90 15.99
CA SER A 300 7.26 -25.12 16.21
C SER A 300 8.00 -26.24 16.94
N LYS A 301 9.34 -26.21 17.00
CA LYS A 301 10.15 -27.22 17.70
C LYS A 301 10.38 -26.86 19.17
N SER A 302 10.71 -25.59 19.47
CA SER A 302 11.01 -25.14 20.84
C SER A 302 9.80 -24.52 21.54
N ASN A 303 8.74 -24.20 20.81
CA ASN A 303 7.56 -23.48 21.27
C ASN A 303 7.89 -22.07 21.85
N GLU A 304 9.00 -21.48 21.42
CA GLU A 304 9.45 -20.16 21.84
C GLU A 304 9.09 -19.10 20.80
N LYS A 305 8.85 -17.88 21.26
CA LYS A 305 8.70 -16.72 20.39
C LYS A 305 10.05 -16.33 19.79
N VAL A 306 10.08 -16.16 18.49
CA VAL A 306 11.27 -15.74 17.74
C VAL A 306 10.94 -14.53 16.88
N LYS A 307 11.85 -13.57 16.79
CA LYS A 307 11.74 -12.43 15.89
C LYS A 307 12.18 -12.84 14.48
N ILE A 308 11.40 -12.44 13.47
CA ILE A 308 11.62 -12.77 12.07
C ILE A 308 11.95 -11.49 11.29
N PRO A 309 13.22 -11.04 11.27
CA PRO A 309 13.60 -9.87 10.49
C PRO A 309 13.50 -10.15 8.99
N ALA A 310 13.25 -9.11 8.20
CA ALA A 310 13.20 -9.19 6.76
C ALA A 310 14.61 -9.31 6.16
N ASP A 311 15.31 -10.38 6.52
CA ASP A 311 16.67 -10.69 6.08
C ASP A 311 16.65 -11.77 4.99
N VAL A 312 17.23 -11.48 3.84
CA VAL A 312 17.34 -12.38 2.69
C VAL A 312 18.23 -13.61 2.94
N ASN A 313 19.09 -13.56 3.96
CA ASN A 313 19.99 -14.64 4.33
C ASN A 313 19.43 -15.53 5.45
N ALA A 314 18.33 -15.15 6.07
CA ALA A 314 17.61 -15.94 7.05
C ALA A 314 16.90 -17.15 6.41
N PRO A 315 16.50 -18.17 7.18
CA PRO A 315 15.62 -19.22 6.70
C PRO A 315 14.33 -18.65 6.11
N PHE A 316 13.83 -19.28 5.04
CA PHE A 316 12.60 -18.85 4.38
C PHE A 316 11.41 -18.95 5.31
N SER A 317 10.62 -17.91 5.34
CA SER A 317 9.26 -17.91 5.90
C SER A 317 8.34 -16.96 5.15
N ALA A 318 7.06 -17.29 5.06
CA ALA A 318 6.03 -16.49 4.41
C ALA A 318 4.69 -16.66 5.09
N GLN A 319 3.84 -15.63 5.07
CA GLN A 319 2.48 -15.69 5.57
C GLN A 319 1.49 -15.52 4.42
N VAL A 320 0.55 -16.46 4.31
CA VAL A 320 -0.54 -16.44 3.33
C VAL A 320 -1.65 -15.52 3.86
N TYR A 321 -1.94 -14.45 3.15
CA TYR A 321 -2.95 -13.50 3.59
C TYR A 321 -4.27 -13.58 2.82
N LYS A 322 -4.25 -14.21 1.64
CA LYS A 322 -5.45 -14.35 0.80
C LYS A 322 -5.37 -15.60 -0.06
N THR A 323 -6.51 -16.25 -0.25
CA THR A 323 -6.69 -17.38 -1.17
C THR A 323 -7.85 -17.07 -2.12
N ILE A 324 -7.61 -17.25 -3.43
CA ILE A 324 -8.59 -16.97 -4.48
C ILE A 324 -8.86 -18.27 -5.24
N ALA A 325 -10.12 -18.56 -5.53
CA ALA A 325 -10.51 -19.62 -6.46
C ALA A 325 -10.58 -19.03 -7.88
N ASP A 326 -9.63 -19.40 -8.73
CA ASP A 326 -9.61 -18.99 -10.13
C ASP A 326 -10.17 -20.12 -10.99
N PRO A 327 -11.15 -19.87 -11.90
CA PRO A 327 -11.79 -20.92 -12.68
C PRO A 327 -10.87 -21.63 -13.67
N PHE A 328 -9.72 -21.03 -14.04
CA PHE A 328 -8.79 -21.58 -15.03
C PHE A 328 -7.54 -22.17 -14.38
N VAL A 329 -7.04 -21.52 -13.36
CA VAL A 329 -5.77 -21.90 -12.70
C VAL A 329 -6.01 -22.73 -11.45
N GLY A 330 -7.22 -22.65 -10.87
CA GLY A 330 -7.58 -23.27 -9.61
C GLY A 330 -7.26 -22.35 -8.41
N LYS A 331 -6.90 -22.92 -7.28
CA LYS A 331 -6.60 -22.17 -6.06
C LYS A 331 -5.29 -21.37 -6.20
N ILE A 332 -5.35 -20.07 -6.02
CA ILE A 332 -4.21 -19.15 -5.95
C ILE A 332 -4.04 -18.71 -4.49
N SER A 333 -2.86 -18.90 -3.94
CA SER A 333 -2.48 -18.46 -2.60
C SER A 333 -1.56 -17.25 -2.69
N MET A 334 -1.97 -16.11 -2.13
CA MET A 334 -1.21 -14.86 -2.07
C MET A 334 -0.52 -14.78 -0.71
N PHE A 335 0.76 -14.44 -0.72
CA PHE A 335 1.58 -14.40 0.49
C PHE A 335 2.60 -13.27 0.47
N LYS A 336 3.08 -12.88 1.65
CA LYS A 336 4.27 -12.05 1.83
C LYS A 336 5.43 -12.94 2.29
N VAL A 337 6.58 -12.81 1.65
CA VAL A 337 7.83 -13.39 2.14
C VAL A 337 8.26 -12.59 3.36
N MET A 338 8.31 -13.22 4.52
CA MET A 338 8.67 -12.56 5.78
C MET A 338 10.18 -12.56 6.00
N SER A 339 10.85 -13.65 5.64
CA SER A 339 12.32 -13.79 5.71
C SER A 339 12.84 -14.72 4.61
N GLY A 340 14.15 -14.62 4.35
CA GLY A 340 14.81 -15.47 3.37
C GLY A 340 14.54 -15.10 1.93
N LYS A 341 14.66 -16.07 1.07
CA LYS A 341 14.39 -16.00 -0.38
C LYS A 341 13.68 -17.25 -0.85
N LEU A 342 12.91 -17.09 -1.90
CA LEU A 342 12.11 -18.13 -2.51
C LEU A 342 12.39 -18.18 -4.00
N THR A 343 12.61 -19.38 -4.53
CA THR A 343 12.71 -19.65 -5.97
C THR A 343 11.65 -20.65 -6.39
N ALA A 344 11.33 -20.66 -7.68
CA ALA A 344 10.41 -21.66 -8.22
C ALA A 344 10.91 -23.10 -7.91
N ASP A 345 9.97 -24.03 -7.83
CA ASP A 345 10.18 -25.44 -7.52
C ASP A 345 10.71 -25.80 -6.12
N MET A 346 10.84 -24.82 -5.21
CA MET A 346 11.17 -25.11 -3.80
C MET A 346 10.06 -25.93 -3.13
N GLU A 347 10.48 -26.91 -2.32
CA GLU A 347 9.62 -27.59 -1.34
C GLU A 347 9.64 -26.81 -0.02
N VAL A 348 8.49 -26.49 0.51
CA VAL A 348 8.31 -25.77 1.77
C VAL A 348 7.39 -26.53 2.70
N LEU A 349 7.47 -26.23 4.00
CA LEU A 349 6.56 -26.74 5.00
C LEU A 349 5.42 -25.72 5.22
N ASN A 350 4.18 -26.15 5.06
CA ASN A 350 3.05 -25.46 5.71
C ASN A 350 3.05 -25.88 7.18
N SER A 351 3.64 -25.04 8.03
CA SER A 351 3.80 -25.33 9.45
C SER A 351 2.50 -25.24 10.24
N SER A 352 1.51 -24.49 9.74
CA SER A 352 0.18 -24.43 10.36
C SER A 352 -0.59 -25.76 10.24
N LYS A 353 -0.26 -26.59 9.24
CA LYS A 353 -0.94 -27.88 8.95
C LYS A 353 0.01 -29.06 8.93
N GLU A 354 1.29 -28.86 9.17
CA GLU A 354 2.33 -29.89 9.14
C GLU A 354 2.38 -30.68 7.81
N LYS A 355 2.17 -29.95 6.69
CA LYS A 355 2.16 -30.53 5.34
C LYS A 355 3.23 -29.89 4.46
N LYS A 356 3.86 -30.73 3.64
CA LYS A 356 4.80 -30.24 2.62
C LYS A 356 4.03 -29.76 1.39
N GLU A 357 4.48 -28.63 0.83
CA GLU A 357 3.96 -28.05 -0.40
C GLU A 357 5.11 -27.79 -1.37
N LYS A 358 4.85 -27.96 -2.66
CA LYS A 358 5.80 -27.59 -3.71
C LYS A 358 5.33 -26.33 -4.43
N LEU A 359 6.18 -25.31 -4.46
CA LEU A 359 5.89 -24.03 -5.09
C LEU A 359 6.35 -24.06 -6.55
N SER A 360 5.47 -24.48 -7.45
CA SER A 360 5.84 -24.79 -8.85
C SER A 360 6.11 -23.57 -9.71
N SER A 361 5.35 -22.47 -9.54
CA SER A 361 5.54 -21.24 -10.30
C SER A 361 5.18 -20.04 -9.44
N LEU A 362 6.04 -19.04 -9.46
CA LEU A 362 5.87 -17.81 -8.68
C LEU A 362 5.44 -16.69 -9.62
N PHE A 363 4.53 -15.85 -9.17
CA PHE A 363 4.09 -14.68 -9.92
C PHE A 363 3.62 -13.55 -9.01
N LEU A 364 3.76 -12.33 -9.49
CA LEU A 364 3.07 -11.19 -8.92
C LEU A 364 1.68 -11.11 -9.55
N LEU A 365 0.67 -10.76 -8.77
CA LEU A 365 -0.64 -10.44 -9.30
C LEU A 365 -0.75 -8.93 -9.54
N ARG A 366 -1.26 -8.54 -10.69
CA ARG A 366 -1.66 -7.18 -11.02
C ARG A 366 -3.12 -7.24 -11.45
N GLY A 367 -4.03 -6.97 -10.50
CA GLY A 367 -5.41 -7.36 -10.66
C GLY A 367 -5.49 -8.87 -10.97
N LYS A 368 -6.12 -9.22 -12.09
CA LYS A 368 -6.19 -10.61 -12.57
C LYS A 368 -4.96 -11.09 -13.36
N LYS A 369 -4.04 -10.16 -13.73
CA LYS A 369 -2.90 -10.51 -14.58
C LYS A 369 -1.77 -11.10 -13.74
N GLN A 370 -1.31 -12.30 -14.11
CA GLN A 370 -0.14 -12.95 -13.53
C GLN A 370 1.12 -12.48 -14.23
N VAL A 371 2.11 -12.01 -13.48
CA VAL A 371 3.44 -11.61 -13.97
C VAL A 371 4.45 -12.54 -13.36
N ALA A 372 5.01 -13.46 -14.17
CA ALA A 372 5.94 -14.47 -13.70
C ALA A 372 7.21 -13.84 -13.11
N VAL A 373 7.73 -14.46 -12.04
CA VAL A 373 9.00 -14.09 -11.41
C VAL A 373 9.78 -15.37 -11.08
N ASP A 374 11.10 -15.30 -11.19
CA ASP A 374 11.96 -16.47 -10.93
C ASP A 374 12.37 -16.55 -9.45
N LYS A 375 12.38 -15.42 -8.77
CA LYS A 375 12.86 -15.30 -7.40
C LYS A 375 12.08 -14.23 -6.65
N LEU A 376 11.88 -14.48 -5.36
CA LEU A 376 11.34 -13.55 -4.39
C LEU A 376 12.31 -13.39 -3.22
N VAL A 377 12.31 -12.22 -2.59
CA VAL A 377 13.13 -11.91 -1.42
C VAL A 377 12.23 -11.49 -0.25
N ALA A 378 12.80 -11.47 0.95
CA ALA A 378 12.12 -10.97 2.14
C ALA A 378 11.47 -9.61 1.86
N GLY A 379 10.18 -9.50 2.13
CA GLY A 379 9.34 -8.33 1.85
C GLY A 379 8.49 -8.43 0.58
N ASP A 380 8.80 -9.30 -0.38
CA ASP A 380 7.98 -9.45 -1.60
C ASP A 380 6.57 -9.96 -1.29
N ILE A 381 5.59 -9.38 -1.97
CA ILE A 381 4.20 -9.86 -2.01
C ILE A 381 3.97 -10.55 -3.35
N ALA A 382 3.63 -11.83 -3.31
CA ALA A 382 3.51 -12.66 -4.50
C ALA A 382 2.40 -13.71 -4.34
N ALA A 383 2.25 -14.54 -5.36
CA ALA A 383 1.28 -15.62 -5.38
C ALA A 383 1.85 -16.89 -5.99
N VAL A 384 1.24 -17.99 -5.64
CA VAL A 384 1.49 -19.32 -6.18
C VAL A 384 0.14 -20.01 -6.40
N ALA A 385 0.07 -20.84 -7.44
CA ALA A 385 -1.14 -21.61 -7.74
C ALA A 385 -1.03 -23.05 -7.27
N LYS A 386 -2.20 -23.68 -7.06
CA LYS A 386 -2.37 -25.13 -6.89
C LYS A 386 -1.78 -25.72 -5.61
N LEU A 387 -1.57 -24.93 -4.55
CA LEU A 387 -1.24 -25.50 -3.25
C LEU A 387 -2.42 -26.34 -2.74
N GLN A 388 -2.12 -27.55 -2.26
CA GLN A 388 -3.16 -28.52 -1.90
C GLN A 388 -3.74 -28.25 -0.50
N PHE A 389 -2.88 -27.98 0.47
CA PHE A 389 -3.24 -27.93 1.88
C PHE A 389 -3.35 -26.48 2.41
N THR A 390 -2.73 -25.53 1.72
CA THR A 390 -2.56 -24.15 2.18
C THR A 390 -3.85 -23.34 2.04
N THR A 391 -4.19 -22.60 3.08
CA THR A 391 -5.34 -21.67 3.15
C THR A 391 -4.93 -20.32 3.70
N THR A 392 -5.83 -19.34 3.68
CA THR A 392 -5.61 -18.01 4.24
C THR A 392 -5.25 -18.09 5.73
N GLY A 393 -4.21 -17.35 6.13
CA GLY A 393 -3.66 -17.34 7.49
C GLY A 393 -2.51 -18.32 7.72
N ASP A 394 -2.32 -19.31 6.85
CA ASP A 394 -1.27 -20.32 7.02
C ASP A 394 0.14 -19.72 6.86
N THR A 395 1.10 -20.37 7.50
CA THR A 395 2.54 -20.07 7.40
C THR A 395 3.24 -21.10 6.52
N LEU A 396 4.01 -20.62 5.56
CA LEU A 396 4.94 -21.44 4.76
C LEU A 396 6.37 -21.15 5.20
N CYS A 397 7.19 -22.18 5.46
CA CYS A 397 8.54 -21.98 5.94
C CYS A 397 9.52 -23.09 5.52
N ASP A 398 10.80 -22.89 5.82
CA ASP A 398 11.82 -23.94 5.75
C ASP A 398 11.54 -25.04 6.78
N ALA A 399 11.48 -26.28 6.35
CA ALA A 399 11.22 -27.45 7.19
C ALA A 399 12.27 -27.66 8.31
N ASN A 400 13.51 -27.17 8.11
CA ASN A 400 14.57 -27.27 9.11
C ASN A 400 14.40 -26.23 10.23
N ASN A 401 13.79 -25.10 9.91
CA ASN A 401 13.54 -23.97 10.82
C ASN A 401 12.04 -23.64 10.84
N PRO A 402 11.18 -24.52 11.36
CA PRO A 402 9.74 -24.33 11.28
C PRO A 402 9.27 -23.25 12.25
N VAL A 403 8.55 -22.29 11.71
CA VAL A 403 7.91 -21.19 12.46
C VAL A 403 6.44 -21.08 12.08
N VAL A 404 5.61 -20.57 13.00
CA VAL A 404 4.19 -20.28 12.77
C VAL A 404 3.93 -18.83 13.17
N PHE A 405 3.42 -18.03 12.23
CA PHE A 405 2.95 -16.68 12.52
C PHE A 405 1.55 -16.70 13.14
N ASP A 406 1.24 -15.68 13.94
CA ASP A 406 -0.09 -15.50 14.48
C ASP A 406 -1.13 -15.43 13.34
N PRO A 407 -2.26 -16.12 13.49
CA PRO A 407 -3.32 -16.12 12.49
C PRO A 407 -3.89 -14.71 12.31
N ILE A 408 -4.52 -14.48 11.15
CA ILE A 408 -5.22 -13.24 10.89
C ILE A 408 -6.49 -13.20 11.76
N GLN A 409 -6.62 -12.17 12.59
CA GLN A 409 -7.79 -11.98 13.43
C GLN A 409 -8.86 -11.25 12.62
N PHE A 410 -9.78 -12.01 12.04
CA PHE A 410 -10.94 -11.44 11.34
C PHE A 410 -12.00 -10.97 12.33
N PRO A 411 -12.75 -9.90 12.02
CA PRO A 411 -13.90 -9.50 12.81
C PRO A 411 -14.93 -10.64 12.94
N ALA A 412 -15.64 -10.67 14.05
CA ALA A 412 -16.73 -11.64 14.22
C ALA A 412 -17.81 -11.41 13.14
N PRO A 413 -18.36 -12.48 12.53
CA PRO A 413 -19.46 -12.36 11.58
C PRO A 413 -20.69 -11.70 12.21
N SER A 414 -21.28 -10.72 11.53
CA SER A 414 -22.50 -10.04 11.98
C SER A 414 -23.77 -10.85 11.66
N ILE A 415 -23.70 -11.74 10.67
CA ILE A 415 -24.83 -12.58 10.23
C ILE A 415 -24.31 -13.92 9.70
N SER A 416 -25.10 -14.97 9.87
CA SER A 416 -24.89 -16.28 9.25
C SER A 416 -26.12 -16.68 8.45
N MET A 417 -25.90 -17.20 7.24
CA MET A 417 -26.96 -17.67 6.36
C MET A 417 -26.66 -19.08 5.90
N ALA A 418 -27.67 -19.94 5.91
CA ALA A 418 -27.58 -21.25 5.30
C ALA A 418 -27.62 -21.14 3.77
N ILE A 419 -26.78 -21.91 3.08
CA ILE A 419 -26.80 -22.04 1.63
C ILE A 419 -27.11 -23.48 1.26
N GLU A 420 -27.89 -23.66 0.19
CA GLU A 420 -28.22 -24.96 -0.38
C GLU A 420 -27.91 -24.94 -1.88
N PRO A 421 -27.48 -26.08 -2.44
CA PRO A 421 -27.27 -26.17 -3.88
C PRO A 421 -28.60 -26.00 -4.63
N LYS A 422 -28.58 -25.28 -5.74
CA LYS A 422 -29.75 -25.06 -6.56
C LYS A 422 -30.23 -26.34 -7.26
N ALA A 423 -29.32 -27.24 -7.55
CA ALA A 423 -29.61 -28.53 -8.17
C ALA A 423 -29.00 -29.67 -7.33
N LYS A 424 -29.71 -30.79 -7.26
CA LYS A 424 -29.24 -32.00 -6.58
C LYS A 424 -27.99 -32.54 -7.31
N GLY A 425 -26.91 -32.77 -6.56
CA GLY A 425 -25.61 -33.18 -7.10
C GLY A 425 -24.61 -32.04 -7.28
N ASP A 426 -24.97 -30.80 -6.93
CA ASP A 426 -24.08 -29.64 -6.92
C ASP A 426 -23.48 -29.34 -5.54
N GLU A 427 -23.67 -30.23 -4.58
CA GLU A 427 -23.19 -30.09 -3.19
C GLU A 427 -21.69 -29.90 -3.14
N ASP A 428 -20.93 -30.64 -3.97
CA ASP A 428 -19.46 -30.57 -4.04
C ASP A 428 -18.95 -29.22 -4.61
N LYS A 429 -19.84 -28.41 -5.23
CA LYS A 429 -19.48 -27.08 -5.75
C LYS A 429 -19.58 -25.99 -4.72
N ILE A 430 -20.17 -26.26 -3.56
CA ILE A 430 -20.34 -25.30 -2.46
C ILE A 430 -19.03 -25.20 -1.64
N GLY A 431 -18.27 -26.29 -1.52
CA GLY A 431 -16.97 -26.32 -0.86
C GLY A 431 -15.90 -25.78 -1.77
#